data_0fdce77c2c81ac547b87613dac844db9
#
_entry.id   0fdce77c2c81ac547b87613dac844db9
#
_cell.length_a   1.000
_cell.length_b   1.000
_cell.length_c   1.000
_cell.angle_alpha   90.00
_cell.angle_beta   90.00
_cell.angle_gamma   90.00
#
_symmetry.space_group_name_H-M   'P 1'
#
loop_
_entity.id
_entity.type
_entity.pdbx_description
1 polymer ?
#
loop_
_entity_poly.entity_id
_entity_poly.type
_entity_poly.pdbx_seq_one_letter_code
_entity_poly.pdbx_strand_id
1 'polypeptide(L)'
;MNLPLNDQQVAWVDKTMNSMSMAQCIGHLMLPYYPGSPSDWGSFDENPPTAEEWIEHLEKYPLGSIYLRQAPTEEAREKLKILQEFSDIPLLVAIDLEPGLTGAGDSTTTQFPYMMATGAADDTTLTYNMATAMAVEHRYYGLHWTFSPVVDPNLNFQNPITNVRSVGEQPEIVERHVVPFIRGFQYGNTMAATAKHFPGDGLDFRDQHLATSVNHLPMEQWWGTYGKIWKSVIDAGVLAVMPGHISLPDYQGFSGNPEQAPPATLSRKIQEILLREELGFQGVVVSDATPMIGMTAWAPSSERIIQNIQAGSDVYLFGDSARDFKSIRKAVSDHRISEERIRCSARRVL
;
A
#
# COMPACT_ATOMS: atom_id res chain seq x y z
N MET A 1 -3.15 -8.12 -16.89
CA MET A 1 -2.69 -7.17 -17.92
C MET A 1 -2.43 -5.86 -17.20
N ASN A 2 -1.16 -5.56 -16.88
CA ASN A 2 -0.82 -4.22 -16.38
C ASN A 2 -1.40 -3.23 -17.38
N LEU A 3 -2.04 -2.15 -16.91
CA LEU A 3 -2.49 -1.10 -17.80
C LEU A 3 -1.25 -0.60 -18.54
N PRO A 4 -1.06 -0.90 -19.83
CA PRO A 4 0.14 -0.49 -20.52
C PRO A 4 0.14 1.04 -20.58
N LEU A 5 1.26 1.63 -20.13
CA LEU A 5 1.46 3.05 -20.36
C LEU A 5 1.47 3.30 -21.86
N ASN A 6 0.82 4.37 -22.30
CA ASN A 6 0.94 4.83 -23.68
C ASN A 6 2.30 5.51 -23.92
N ASP A 7 2.68 5.73 -25.17
CA ASP A 7 3.99 6.30 -25.52
C ASP A 7 4.27 7.65 -24.86
N GLN A 8 3.25 8.48 -24.66
CA GLN A 8 3.39 9.78 -24.00
C GLN A 8 3.69 9.63 -22.51
N GLN A 9 3.04 8.67 -21.85
CA GLN A 9 3.29 8.35 -20.44
C GLN A 9 4.68 7.75 -20.24
N VAL A 10 5.10 6.84 -21.12
CA VAL A 10 6.47 6.28 -21.10
C VAL A 10 7.49 7.39 -21.30
N ALA A 11 7.30 8.26 -22.29
CA ALA A 11 8.20 9.39 -22.55
C ALA A 11 8.29 10.36 -21.36
N TRP A 12 7.16 10.61 -20.68
CA TRP A 12 7.14 11.45 -19.47
C TRP A 12 7.93 10.80 -18.33
N VAL A 13 7.72 9.50 -18.06
CA VAL A 13 8.47 8.76 -17.03
C VAL A 13 9.96 8.78 -17.35
N ASP A 14 10.36 8.48 -18.58
CA ASP A 14 11.78 8.47 -19.00
C ASP A 14 12.43 9.85 -18.84
N LYS A 15 11.75 10.90 -19.28
CA LYS A 15 12.22 12.28 -19.11
C LYS A 15 12.37 12.65 -17.64
N THR A 16 11.38 12.32 -16.81
CA THR A 16 11.40 12.61 -15.37
C THR A 16 12.54 11.86 -14.69
N MET A 17 12.65 10.55 -14.92
CA MET A 17 13.74 9.73 -14.36
C MET A 17 15.13 10.24 -14.72
N ASN A 18 15.30 10.73 -15.94
CA ASN A 18 16.59 11.28 -16.40
C ASN A 18 16.95 12.61 -15.71
N SER A 19 15.95 13.39 -15.25
CA SER A 19 16.18 14.63 -14.53
C SER A 19 16.28 14.46 -13.00
N MET A 20 15.78 13.34 -12.45
CA MET A 20 15.78 13.11 -11.02
C MET A 20 17.19 12.91 -10.42
N SER A 21 17.47 13.66 -9.37
CA SER A 21 18.59 13.41 -8.48
C SER A 21 18.36 12.11 -7.67
N MET A 22 19.43 11.56 -7.11
CA MET A 22 19.33 10.41 -6.20
C MET A 22 18.49 10.75 -4.96
N ALA A 23 18.53 12.00 -4.49
CA ALA A 23 17.70 12.46 -3.37
C ALA A 23 16.21 12.37 -3.70
N GLN A 24 15.78 12.81 -4.87
CA GLN A 24 14.40 12.70 -5.34
C GLN A 24 14.01 11.22 -5.54
N CYS A 25 14.89 10.40 -6.11
CA CYS A 25 14.62 8.95 -6.21
C CYS A 25 14.39 8.32 -4.83
N ILE A 26 15.21 8.64 -3.82
CA ILE A 26 15.04 8.14 -2.44
C ILE A 26 13.71 8.62 -1.86
N GLY A 27 13.36 9.90 -2.05
CA GLY A 27 12.10 10.47 -1.55
C GLY A 27 10.87 9.76 -2.12
N HIS A 28 10.94 9.22 -3.36
CA HIS A 28 9.85 8.45 -3.96
C HIS A 28 9.64 7.06 -3.34
N LEU A 29 10.59 6.56 -2.54
CA LEU A 29 10.43 5.33 -1.77
C LEU A 29 9.79 5.54 -0.40
N MET A 30 9.39 6.76 -0.08
CA MET A 30 8.89 7.13 1.26
C MET A 30 7.49 7.71 1.17
N LEU A 31 6.60 7.23 2.05
CA LEU A 31 5.22 7.68 2.15
C LEU A 31 4.88 7.97 3.63
N PRO A 32 5.22 9.17 4.13
CA PRO A 32 4.92 9.58 5.48
C PRO A 32 3.47 10.08 5.65
N TYR A 33 3.05 10.23 6.90
CA TYR A 33 1.80 10.91 7.24
C TYR A 33 1.79 12.39 6.87
N TYR A 34 0.63 12.87 6.41
CA TYR A 34 0.31 14.29 6.24
C TYR A 34 -1.10 14.59 6.80
N PRO A 35 -1.30 15.61 7.60
CA PRO A 35 -0.29 16.28 8.44
C PRO A 35 0.01 15.42 9.68
N GLY A 36 1.19 15.54 10.23
CA GLY A 36 1.54 14.93 11.50
C GLY A 36 2.81 14.09 11.51
N SER A 37 3.23 13.65 12.69
CA SER A 37 4.41 12.83 12.89
C SER A 37 4.06 11.33 12.83
N PRO A 38 4.94 10.47 12.29
CA PRO A 38 4.76 9.03 12.37
C PRO A 38 4.81 8.46 13.79
N SER A 39 5.33 9.23 14.77
CA SER A 39 5.29 8.84 16.18
C SER A 39 3.88 8.87 16.78
N ASP A 40 2.93 9.55 16.13
CA ASP A 40 1.60 9.80 16.67
C ASP A 40 0.54 8.83 16.13
N TRP A 41 0.90 7.56 16.02
CA TRP A 41 -0.05 6.50 15.70
C TRP A 41 -1.21 6.53 16.72
N GLY A 42 -2.37 7.01 16.26
CA GLY A 42 -3.58 7.12 17.09
C GLY A 42 -3.88 8.51 17.66
N SER A 43 -2.94 9.47 17.68
CA SER A 43 -3.24 10.86 18.06
C SER A 43 -3.50 11.72 16.82
N PHE A 44 -4.55 12.54 16.86
CA PHE A 44 -4.69 13.67 15.96
C PHE A 44 -3.87 14.80 16.55
N ASP A 45 -2.96 15.37 15.77
CA ASP A 45 -2.20 16.55 16.20
C ASP A 45 -3.19 17.72 16.39
N GLU A 46 -3.24 18.28 17.60
CA GLU A 46 -4.10 19.43 17.88
C GLU A 46 -3.68 20.67 17.08
N ASN A 47 -2.42 20.70 16.60
CA ASN A 47 -1.86 21.74 15.76
C ASN A 47 -1.16 21.13 14.54
N PRO A 48 -1.91 20.72 13.50
CA PRO A 48 -1.32 20.14 12.30
C PRO A 48 -0.40 21.18 11.62
N PRO A 49 0.74 20.73 11.03
CA PRO A 49 1.65 21.61 10.33
C PRO A 49 0.96 22.42 9.23
N THR A 50 1.42 23.64 9.04
CA THR A 50 0.97 24.52 7.96
C THR A 50 1.48 24.02 6.59
N ALA A 51 0.95 24.58 5.50
CA ALA A 51 1.46 24.27 4.16
C ALA A 51 2.92 24.73 4.00
N GLU A 52 3.30 25.85 4.62
CA GLU A 52 4.66 26.39 4.59
C GLU A 52 5.65 25.46 5.31
N GLU A 53 5.29 24.92 6.47
CA GLU A 53 6.11 23.94 7.19
C GLU A 53 6.29 22.64 6.40
N TRP A 54 5.27 22.23 5.66
CA TRP A 54 5.40 21.10 4.74
C TRP A 54 6.24 21.40 3.50
N ILE A 55 6.21 22.63 2.98
CA ILE A 55 7.11 23.07 1.90
C ILE A 55 8.57 22.98 2.37
N GLU A 56 8.90 23.51 3.55
CA GLU A 56 10.24 23.38 4.14
C GLU A 56 10.65 21.91 4.32
N HIS A 57 9.69 21.05 4.67
CA HIS A 57 9.94 19.61 4.78
C HIS A 57 10.23 18.97 3.42
N LEU A 58 9.47 19.30 2.36
CA LEU A 58 9.68 18.82 1.00
C LEU A 58 10.98 19.32 0.36
N GLU A 59 11.41 20.55 0.66
CA GLU A 59 12.73 21.07 0.27
C GLU A 59 13.86 20.21 0.83
N LYS A 60 13.71 19.79 2.06
CA LYS A 60 14.72 18.99 2.77
C LYS A 60 14.67 17.52 2.40
N TYR A 61 13.47 16.99 2.18
CA TYR A 61 13.19 15.60 1.84
C TYR A 61 12.24 15.59 0.64
N PRO A 62 12.74 15.47 -0.60
CA PRO A 62 11.93 15.57 -1.81
C PRO A 62 11.08 14.31 -2.02
N LEU A 63 9.99 14.22 -1.25
CA LEU A 63 9.07 13.08 -1.26
C LEU A 63 8.30 12.99 -2.58
N GLY A 64 7.99 11.75 -3.02
CA GLY A 64 7.12 11.50 -4.17
C GLY A 64 5.66 11.22 -3.79
N SER A 65 5.41 10.95 -2.50
CA SER A 65 4.08 10.63 -2.00
C SER A 65 3.89 11.01 -0.54
N ILE A 66 2.64 11.26 -0.15
CA ILE A 66 2.20 11.53 1.22
C ILE A 66 0.89 10.79 1.50
N TYR A 67 0.66 10.43 2.76
CA TYR A 67 -0.59 9.80 3.19
C TYR A 67 -1.46 10.81 3.95
N LEU A 68 -2.67 11.05 3.46
CA LEU A 68 -3.63 11.91 4.14
C LEU A 68 -4.29 11.15 5.29
N ARG A 69 -3.98 11.56 6.53
CA ARG A 69 -4.46 10.88 7.74
C ARG A 69 -5.86 11.29 8.16
N GLN A 70 -6.26 12.50 7.81
CA GLN A 70 -7.56 13.07 8.19
C GLN A 70 -8.56 12.97 7.04
N ALA A 71 -9.85 13.18 7.38
CA ALA A 71 -10.88 13.30 6.35
C ALA A 71 -10.50 14.37 5.32
N PRO A 72 -10.73 14.13 4.03
CA PRO A 72 -10.55 15.16 3.02
C PRO A 72 -11.61 16.24 3.22
N THR A 73 -11.14 17.41 3.61
CA THR A 73 -11.91 18.63 3.74
C THR A 73 -11.51 19.61 2.65
N GLU A 74 -12.30 20.66 2.43
CA GLU A 74 -11.87 21.76 1.54
C GLU A 74 -10.57 22.40 2.02
N GLU A 75 -10.35 22.50 3.33
CA GLU A 75 -9.08 23.00 3.90
C GLU A 75 -7.90 22.08 3.53
N ALA A 76 -8.06 20.77 3.69
CA ALA A 76 -7.03 19.80 3.29
C ALA A 76 -6.76 19.88 1.78
N ARG A 77 -7.81 20.01 0.96
CA ARG A 77 -7.72 20.16 -0.50
C ARG A 77 -6.92 21.41 -0.89
N GLU A 78 -7.17 22.57 -0.26
CA GLU A 78 -6.40 23.78 -0.54
C GLU A 78 -4.93 23.65 -0.13
N LYS A 79 -4.65 23.04 1.02
CA LYS A 79 -3.27 22.74 1.44
C LYS A 79 -2.57 21.80 0.45
N LEU A 80 -3.22 20.71 0.03
CA LEU A 80 -2.68 19.78 -0.96
C LEU A 80 -2.41 20.48 -2.31
N LYS A 81 -3.27 21.40 -2.72
CA LYS A 81 -3.05 22.21 -3.93
C LYS A 81 -1.77 23.03 -3.86
N ILE A 82 -1.52 23.69 -2.72
CA ILE A 82 -0.28 24.46 -2.48
C ILE A 82 0.95 23.54 -2.61
N LEU A 83 0.91 22.34 -2.01
CA LEU A 83 2.00 21.38 -2.11
C LEU A 83 2.23 20.86 -3.53
N GLN A 84 1.15 20.63 -4.29
CA GLN A 84 1.24 20.22 -5.69
C GLN A 84 1.85 21.33 -6.58
N GLU A 85 1.49 22.59 -6.35
CA GLU A 85 2.04 23.74 -7.08
C GLU A 85 3.54 23.97 -6.77
N PHE A 86 3.96 23.64 -5.57
CA PHE A 86 5.37 23.70 -5.15
C PHE A 86 6.21 22.55 -5.74
N SER A 87 5.64 21.37 -5.91
CA SER A 87 6.38 20.16 -6.26
C SER A 87 6.69 20.07 -7.75
N ASP A 88 7.97 19.99 -8.14
CA ASP A 88 8.42 19.79 -9.53
C ASP A 88 7.86 18.49 -10.15
N ILE A 89 7.76 17.44 -9.34
CA ILE A 89 7.14 16.18 -9.70
C ILE A 89 5.85 16.05 -8.87
N PRO A 90 4.68 15.85 -9.49
CA PRO A 90 3.43 15.78 -8.77
C PRO A 90 3.43 14.72 -7.66
N LEU A 91 2.95 15.10 -6.47
CA LEU A 91 2.84 14.20 -5.32
C LEU A 91 1.71 13.20 -5.50
N LEU A 92 1.96 11.93 -5.20
CA LEU A 92 0.90 10.96 -4.98
C LEU A 92 0.34 11.12 -3.57
N VAL A 93 -0.95 11.41 -3.45
CA VAL A 93 -1.64 11.51 -2.17
C VAL A 93 -2.43 10.25 -1.95
N ALA A 94 -2.06 9.48 -0.92
CA ALA A 94 -2.67 8.20 -0.57
C ALA A 94 -3.59 8.31 0.65
N ILE A 95 -4.54 7.37 0.76
CA ILE A 95 -5.49 7.26 1.88
C ILE A 95 -6.04 5.82 1.96
N ASP A 96 -6.57 5.42 3.12
CA ASP A 96 -7.38 4.21 3.26
C ASP A 96 -8.86 4.51 2.98
N LEU A 97 -9.44 3.87 1.96
CA LEU A 97 -10.84 4.00 1.58
C LEU A 97 -11.50 2.61 1.51
N GLU A 98 -11.60 1.91 2.64
CA GLU A 98 -12.23 0.58 2.65
C GLU A 98 -13.76 0.67 2.56
N PRO A 99 -14.46 1.36 3.49
CA PRO A 99 -15.89 1.65 3.37
C PRO A 99 -16.15 3.13 3.05
N GLY A 100 -15.35 3.75 2.22
CA GLY A 100 -15.26 5.21 2.19
C GLY A 100 -14.46 5.70 3.41
N LEU A 101 -14.58 6.97 3.74
CA LEU A 101 -13.89 7.53 4.92
C LEU A 101 -14.65 7.22 6.21
N THR A 102 -14.73 5.98 6.61
CA THR A 102 -15.21 5.63 7.94
C THR A 102 -14.08 5.79 8.95
N GLY A 103 -14.34 6.58 9.95
CA GLY A 103 -13.44 6.77 11.09
C GLY A 103 -12.91 8.18 11.26
N ALA A 104 -13.01 9.03 10.26
CA ALA A 104 -12.59 10.42 10.39
C ALA A 104 -13.69 11.37 10.90
N GLY A 105 -14.90 10.86 11.17
CA GLY A 105 -15.97 11.65 11.79
C GLY A 105 -16.55 12.78 10.93
N ASP A 106 -16.19 12.86 9.67
CA ASP A 106 -16.65 13.91 8.77
C ASP A 106 -17.82 13.42 7.92
N SER A 107 -18.91 14.19 7.93
CA SER A 107 -20.14 13.95 7.17
C SER A 107 -20.05 14.48 5.73
N THR A 108 -18.89 14.95 5.27
CA THR A 108 -18.74 15.60 3.97
C THR A 108 -18.64 14.62 2.80
N THR A 109 -18.27 13.37 3.06
CA THR A 109 -18.16 12.32 2.05
C THR A 109 -19.23 11.24 2.19
N THR A 110 -19.52 10.57 1.07
CA THR A 110 -20.50 9.47 1.06
C THR A 110 -20.01 8.30 1.91
N GLN A 111 -20.86 7.85 2.83
CA GLN A 111 -20.60 6.66 3.63
C GLN A 111 -21.03 5.42 2.85
N PHE A 112 -20.07 4.55 2.55
CA PHE A 112 -20.32 3.27 1.91
C PHE A 112 -20.27 2.12 2.92
N PRO A 113 -20.92 0.98 2.64
CA PRO A 113 -20.83 -0.18 3.51
C PRO A 113 -19.45 -0.86 3.41
N TYR A 114 -19.09 -1.63 4.44
CA TYR A 114 -17.93 -2.51 4.38
C TYR A 114 -18.08 -3.59 3.29
N MET A 115 -16.96 -4.15 2.82
CA MET A 115 -16.91 -5.12 1.73
C MET A 115 -17.73 -6.41 2.01
N MET A 116 -17.91 -6.81 3.26
CA MET A 116 -18.78 -7.93 3.62
C MET A 116 -20.23 -7.69 3.17
N ALA A 117 -20.72 -6.46 3.22
CA ALA A 117 -22.06 -6.13 2.71
C ALA A 117 -22.16 -6.28 1.19
N THR A 118 -21.09 -5.99 0.44
CA THR A 118 -21.07 -6.21 -1.01
C THR A 118 -21.09 -7.70 -1.35
N GLY A 119 -20.37 -8.53 -0.59
CA GLY A 119 -20.43 -9.99 -0.71
C GLY A 119 -21.81 -10.55 -0.37
N ALA A 120 -22.47 -10.02 0.66
CA ALA A 120 -23.83 -10.42 1.03
C ALA A 120 -24.89 -10.02 0.00
N ALA A 121 -24.72 -8.88 -0.66
CA ALA A 121 -25.60 -8.44 -1.76
C ALA A 121 -25.39 -9.24 -3.04
N ASP A 122 -24.19 -9.79 -3.22
CA ASP A 122 -23.75 -10.61 -4.35
C ASP A 122 -24.04 -10.00 -5.74
N ASP A 123 -23.95 -8.66 -5.82
CA ASP A 123 -24.10 -7.90 -7.07
C ASP A 123 -22.80 -7.17 -7.40
N THR A 124 -22.08 -7.69 -8.37
CA THR A 124 -20.79 -7.15 -8.81
C THR A 124 -20.90 -5.78 -9.49
N THR A 125 -22.08 -5.46 -10.05
CA THR A 125 -22.36 -4.14 -10.62
C THR A 125 -22.41 -3.08 -9.53
N LEU A 126 -23.06 -3.39 -8.39
CA LEU A 126 -23.07 -2.50 -7.23
C LEU A 126 -21.66 -2.29 -6.70
N THR A 127 -20.85 -3.34 -6.60
CA THR A 127 -19.44 -3.25 -6.16
C THR A 127 -18.63 -2.33 -7.08
N TYR A 128 -18.75 -2.49 -8.39
CA TYR A 128 -18.08 -1.64 -9.38
C TYR A 128 -18.51 -0.17 -9.26
N ASN A 129 -19.83 0.08 -9.18
CA ASN A 129 -20.39 1.42 -9.10
C ASN A 129 -20.00 2.12 -7.79
N MET A 130 -20.00 1.39 -6.67
CA MET A 130 -19.52 1.88 -5.37
C MET A 130 -18.05 2.33 -5.48
N ALA A 131 -17.18 1.48 -5.99
CA ALA A 131 -15.76 1.79 -6.15
C ALA A 131 -15.53 3.00 -7.07
N THR A 132 -16.29 3.10 -8.18
CA THR A 132 -16.23 4.25 -9.10
C THR A 132 -16.67 5.53 -8.41
N ALA A 133 -17.77 5.52 -7.66
CA ALA A 133 -18.27 6.68 -6.94
C ALA A 133 -17.26 7.14 -5.88
N MET A 134 -16.70 6.22 -5.09
CA MET A 134 -15.64 6.51 -4.13
C MET A 134 -14.43 7.16 -4.81
N ALA A 135 -13.96 6.59 -5.92
CA ALA A 135 -12.80 7.13 -6.64
C ALA A 135 -13.04 8.55 -7.16
N VAL A 136 -14.19 8.83 -7.77
CA VAL A 136 -14.54 10.16 -8.29
C VAL A 136 -14.66 11.18 -7.16
N GLU A 137 -15.35 10.84 -6.08
CA GLU A 137 -15.52 11.72 -4.92
C GLU A 137 -14.18 12.10 -4.29
N HIS A 138 -13.31 11.11 -4.06
CA HIS A 138 -12.03 11.36 -3.40
C HIS A 138 -11.00 12.01 -4.32
N ARG A 139 -11.10 11.76 -5.64
CA ARG A 139 -10.28 12.48 -6.63
C ARG A 139 -10.55 13.98 -6.62
N TYR A 140 -11.79 14.39 -6.35
CA TYR A 140 -12.15 15.82 -6.18
C TYR A 140 -11.33 16.48 -5.07
N TYR A 141 -11.05 15.77 -3.99
CA TYR A 141 -10.22 16.26 -2.87
C TYR A 141 -8.71 16.19 -3.12
N GLY A 142 -8.28 15.78 -4.32
CA GLY A 142 -6.86 15.70 -4.68
C GLY A 142 -6.18 14.39 -4.27
N LEU A 143 -6.96 13.33 -4.00
CA LEU A 143 -6.42 12.01 -3.69
C LEU A 143 -6.16 11.21 -4.98
N HIS A 144 -5.10 10.39 -4.98
CA HIS A 144 -4.62 9.69 -6.17
C HIS A 144 -4.53 8.18 -5.97
N TRP A 145 -4.43 7.72 -4.72
CA TRP A 145 -4.09 6.34 -4.39
C TRP A 145 -4.85 5.88 -3.15
N THR A 146 -5.43 4.68 -3.20
CA THR A 146 -6.08 4.06 -2.04
C THR A 146 -5.42 2.75 -1.66
N PHE A 147 -5.40 2.44 -0.35
CA PHE A 147 -4.99 1.13 0.18
C PHE A 147 -6.20 0.21 0.33
N SER A 148 -6.92 0.03 -0.78
CA SER A 148 -8.09 -0.82 -0.95
C SER A 148 -8.07 -1.47 -2.33
N PRO A 149 -8.67 -2.67 -2.49
CA PRO A 149 -9.49 -3.42 -1.53
C PRO A 149 -8.68 -4.38 -0.65
N VAL A 150 -9.29 -4.82 0.46
CA VAL A 150 -8.88 -6.04 1.18
C VAL A 150 -9.33 -7.23 0.33
N VAL A 151 -8.36 -8.08 -0.06
CA VAL A 151 -8.60 -9.27 -0.90
C VAL A 151 -8.50 -10.57 -0.10
N ASP A 152 -8.37 -10.46 1.20
CA ASP A 152 -8.24 -11.58 2.13
C ASP A 152 -9.59 -12.25 2.35
N PRO A 153 -9.74 -13.58 2.13
CA PRO A 153 -10.92 -14.31 2.56
C PRO A 153 -10.93 -14.48 4.09
N ASN A 154 -12.10 -14.31 4.71
CA ASN A 154 -12.25 -14.43 6.16
C ASN A 154 -12.42 -15.92 6.57
N LEU A 155 -11.35 -16.72 6.39
CA LEU A 155 -11.38 -18.17 6.63
C LEU A 155 -11.49 -18.53 8.11
N ASN A 156 -11.09 -17.63 8.99
CA ASN A 156 -11.17 -17.81 10.44
C ASN A 156 -11.97 -16.65 11.05
N PHE A 157 -13.16 -16.93 11.56
CA PHE A 157 -14.01 -15.92 12.20
C PHE A 157 -13.37 -15.26 13.45
N GLN A 158 -12.31 -15.87 14.01
CA GLN A 158 -11.54 -15.30 15.12
C GLN A 158 -10.45 -14.32 14.66
N ASN A 159 -10.23 -14.19 13.34
CA ASN A 159 -9.28 -13.20 12.84
C ASN A 159 -9.82 -11.79 13.13
N PRO A 160 -9.06 -10.95 13.87
CA PRO A 160 -9.55 -9.63 14.27
C PRO A 160 -9.41 -8.57 13.16
N ILE A 161 -8.68 -8.88 12.08
CA ILE A 161 -8.28 -7.90 11.06
C ILE A 161 -9.17 -7.94 9.84
N THR A 162 -9.44 -9.13 9.29
CA THR A 162 -10.27 -9.25 8.07
C THR A 162 -11.73 -8.96 8.37
N ASN A 163 -12.39 -9.74 9.16
CA ASN A 163 -13.76 -9.51 9.64
C ASN A 163 -14.64 -8.86 8.56
N VAL A 164 -15.34 -7.76 8.87
CA VAL A 164 -16.21 -7.02 7.93
C VAL A 164 -15.49 -6.36 6.76
N ARG A 165 -14.16 -6.23 6.84
CA ARG A 165 -13.31 -5.70 5.76
C ARG A 165 -13.19 -6.67 4.60
N SER A 166 -13.29 -7.97 4.86
CA SER A 166 -13.35 -9.02 3.82
C SER A 166 -14.71 -9.02 3.12
N VAL A 167 -14.71 -9.42 1.86
CA VAL A 167 -15.95 -9.70 1.09
C VAL A 167 -16.70 -10.88 1.68
N GLY A 168 -15.98 -11.89 2.21
CA GLY A 168 -16.55 -13.10 2.78
C GLY A 168 -15.52 -14.20 2.99
N GLU A 169 -15.99 -15.39 3.33
CA GLU A 169 -15.13 -16.55 3.62
C GLU A 169 -14.73 -17.36 2.39
N GLN A 170 -15.53 -17.31 1.33
CA GLN A 170 -15.33 -18.11 0.12
C GLN A 170 -14.41 -17.40 -0.88
N PRO A 171 -13.27 -17.98 -1.25
CA PRO A 171 -12.33 -17.36 -2.20
C PRO A 171 -12.97 -16.93 -3.52
N GLU A 172 -13.95 -17.70 -4.03
CA GLU A 172 -14.66 -17.41 -5.28
C GLU A 172 -15.53 -16.14 -5.18
N ILE A 173 -16.13 -15.91 -4.02
CA ILE A 173 -16.93 -14.69 -3.77
C ILE A 173 -15.97 -13.50 -3.64
N VAL A 174 -14.86 -13.66 -2.91
CA VAL A 174 -13.85 -12.61 -2.79
C VAL A 174 -13.33 -12.21 -4.16
N GLU A 175 -12.85 -13.16 -4.97
CA GLU A 175 -12.39 -12.94 -6.34
C GLU A 175 -13.43 -12.20 -7.20
N ARG A 176 -14.68 -12.65 -7.15
CA ARG A 176 -15.78 -12.09 -7.95
C ARG A 176 -16.06 -10.62 -7.66
N HIS A 177 -15.82 -10.15 -6.42
CA HIS A 177 -16.09 -8.77 -6.02
C HIS A 177 -14.86 -7.87 -6.04
N VAL A 178 -13.65 -8.37 -5.67
CA VAL A 178 -12.46 -7.51 -5.61
C VAL A 178 -12.00 -7.07 -7.00
N VAL A 179 -12.21 -7.89 -8.03
CA VAL A 179 -11.87 -7.53 -9.43
C VAL A 179 -12.71 -6.35 -9.93
N PRO A 180 -14.05 -6.36 -9.85
CA PRO A 180 -14.87 -5.18 -10.17
C PRO A 180 -14.52 -3.96 -9.33
N PHE A 181 -14.23 -4.12 -8.04
CA PHE A 181 -13.81 -3.02 -7.17
C PHE A 181 -12.54 -2.33 -7.70
N ILE A 182 -11.49 -3.10 -8.00
CA ILE A 182 -10.24 -2.57 -8.57
C ILE A 182 -10.51 -1.84 -9.89
N ARG A 183 -11.29 -2.45 -10.78
CA ARG A 183 -11.64 -1.85 -12.07
C ARG A 183 -12.43 -0.56 -11.92
N GLY A 184 -13.33 -0.49 -10.93
CA GLY A 184 -14.12 0.71 -10.63
C GLY A 184 -13.23 1.86 -10.13
N PHE A 185 -12.34 1.59 -9.18
CA PHE A 185 -11.39 2.59 -8.68
C PHE A 185 -10.45 3.12 -9.76
N GLN A 186 -9.97 2.25 -10.64
CA GLN A 186 -9.00 2.58 -11.67
C GLN A 186 -9.65 3.02 -12.99
N TYR A 187 -11.00 3.05 -13.06
CA TYR A 187 -11.71 3.48 -14.27
C TYR A 187 -11.30 4.89 -14.67
N GLY A 188 -10.94 5.07 -15.95
CA GLY A 188 -10.51 6.36 -16.48
C GLY A 188 -9.26 6.95 -15.82
N ASN A 189 -8.42 6.13 -15.21
CA ASN A 189 -7.22 6.54 -14.46
C ASN A 189 -7.55 7.49 -13.29
N THR A 190 -8.69 7.26 -12.62
CA THR A 190 -9.16 8.15 -11.56
C THR A 190 -8.30 8.04 -10.30
N MET A 191 -8.13 6.83 -9.76
CA MET A 191 -7.29 6.56 -8.60
C MET A 191 -6.61 5.19 -8.72
N ALA A 192 -5.40 5.06 -8.16
CA ALA A 192 -4.74 3.76 -8.02
C ALA A 192 -5.37 2.96 -6.88
N ALA A 193 -5.61 1.67 -7.11
CA ALA A 193 -6.02 0.70 -6.10
C ALA A 193 -4.83 -0.11 -5.59
N THR A 194 -4.90 -0.56 -4.32
CA THR A 194 -3.92 -1.46 -3.70
C THR A 194 -4.60 -2.70 -3.18
N ALA A 195 -4.28 -3.86 -3.73
CA ALA A 195 -4.73 -5.13 -3.16
C ALA A 195 -3.92 -5.46 -1.89
N LYS A 196 -4.59 -5.84 -0.80
CA LYS A 196 -3.96 -6.14 0.49
C LYS A 196 -4.68 -7.28 1.23
N HIS A 197 -3.97 -8.06 2.04
CA HIS A 197 -2.56 -8.01 2.45
C HIS A 197 -1.81 -9.24 1.93
N PHE A 198 -0.86 -9.07 1.03
CA PHE A 198 -0.12 -10.19 0.46
C PHE A 198 0.80 -10.84 1.52
N PRO A 199 0.94 -12.18 1.61
CA PRO A 199 0.39 -13.24 0.76
C PRO A 199 -1.01 -13.72 1.16
N GLY A 200 -1.67 -13.10 2.13
CA GLY A 200 -3.05 -13.35 2.53
C GLY A 200 -3.25 -13.47 4.04
N ASP A 201 -4.12 -12.60 4.59
CA ASP A 201 -4.61 -12.66 5.96
C ASP A 201 -5.95 -13.42 6.05
N GLY A 202 -6.60 -13.42 7.21
CA GLY A 202 -7.92 -14.01 7.41
C GLY A 202 -7.90 -15.48 7.88
N LEU A 203 -6.72 -16.06 8.08
CA LEU A 203 -6.55 -17.45 8.56
C LEU A 203 -6.08 -17.52 10.01
N ASP A 204 -5.10 -16.69 10.38
CA ASP A 204 -4.55 -16.63 11.74
C ASP A 204 -5.47 -15.80 12.66
N PHE A 205 -5.47 -16.08 13.95
CA PHE A 205 -6.15 -15.29 14.98
C PHE A 205 -5.32 -14.11 15.48
N ARG A 206 -4.06 -14.00 15.05
CA ARG A 206 -3.15 -12.91 15.44
C ARG A 206 -3.46 -11.64 14.71
N ASP A 207 -3.34 -10.53 15.43
CA ASP A 207 -3.41 -9.19 14.90
C ASP A 207 -2.01 -8.72 14.46
N GLN A 208 -1.83 -8.36 13.19
CA GLN A 208 -0.58 -7.84 12.63
C GLN A 208 -0.07 -6.58 13.36
N HIS A 209 -0.97 -5.81 13.98
CA HIS A 209 -0.58 -4.66 14.81
C HIS A 209 0.19 -5.08 16.07
N LEU A 210 -0.05 -6.30 16.58
CA LEU A 210 0.47 -6.81 17.85
C LEU A 210 1.49 -7.94 17.71
N ALA A 211 1.47 -8.67 16.58
CA ALA A 211 2.36 -9.79 16.33
C ALA A 211 2.43 -10.10 14.81
N THR A 212 3.44 -10.82 14.36
CA THR A 212 3.46 -11.36 13.00
C THR A 212 2.35 -12.40 12.85
N SER A 213 1.46 -12.20 11.89
CA SER A 213 0.46 -13.19 11.49
C SER A 213 1.09 -14.31 10.64
N VAL A 214 0.51 -15.49 10.66
CA VAL A 214 1.04 -16.66 9.97
C VAL A 214 -0.02 -17.28 9.07
N ASN A 215 0.21 -17.25 7.77
CA ASN A 215 -0.56 -18.07 6.84
C ASN A 215 0.10 -19.46 6.76
N HIS A 216 -0.47 -20.41 7.47
CA HIS A 216 0.09 -21.76 7.65
C HIS A 216 -0.40 -22.79 6.63
N LEU A 217 -1.07 -22.33 5.56
CA LEU A 217 -1.53 -23.26 4.52
C LEU A 217 -0.34 -23.91 3.80
N PRO A 218 -0.43 -25.23 3.53
CA PRO A 218 0.43 -25.85 2.53
C PRO A 218 0.27 -25.16 1.17
N MET A 219 1.35 -25.07 0.39
CA MET A 219 1.34 -24.31 -0.86
C MET A 219 0.28 -24.79 -1.87
N GLU A 220 -0.03 -26.08 -1.92
CA GLU A 220 -1.11 -26.58 -2.76
C GLU A 220 -2.47 -25.92 -2.41
N GLN A 221 -2.76 -25.80 -1.11
CA GLN A 221 -4.00 -25.17 -0.64
C GLN A 221 -3.93 -23.64 -0.81
N TRP A 222 -2.77 -23.03 -0.57
CA TRP A 222 -2.56 -21.60 -0.79
C TRP A 222 -2.83 -21.21 -2.25
N TRP A 223 -2.32 -21.99 -3.22
CA TRP A 223 -2.60 -21.76 -4.65
C TRP A 223 -4.08 -21.91 -5.00
N GLY A 224 -4.79 -22.86 -4.35
CA GLY A 224 -6.23 -23.06 -4.54
C GLY A 224 -7.13 -21.98 -3.92
N THR A 225 -6.60 -21.18 -3.00
CA THR A 225 -7.33 -20.15 -2.25
C THR A 225 -6.77 -18.75 -2.55
N TYR A 226 -5.76 -18.32 -1.80
CA TYR A 226 -5.14 -16.99 -1.94
C TYR A 226 -4.47 -16.79 -3.30
N GLY A 227 -3.71 -17.77 -3.77
CA GLY A 227 -3.00 -17.70 -5.05
C GLY A 227 -3.93 -17.41 -6.22
N LYS A 228 -5.12 -18.02 -6.22
CA LYS A 228 -6.16 -17.79 -7.22
C LYS A 228 -6.66 -16.32 -7.18
N ILE A 229 -6.96 -15.80 -5.98
CA ILE A 229 -7.38 -14.41 -5.80
C ILE A 229 -6.29 -13.44 -6.26
N TRP A 230 -5.03 -13.66 -5.83
CA TRP A 230 -3.90 -12.82 -6.21
C TRP A 230 -3.66 -12.80 -7.71
N LYS A 231 -3.75 -13.96 -8.36
CA LYS A 231 -3.66 -14.02 -9.81
C LYS A 231 -4.76 -13.19 -10.49
N SER A 232 -5.98 -13.29 -10.03
CA SER A 232 -7.13 -12.58 -10.62
C SER A 232 -7.02 -11.06 -10.45
N VAL A 233 -6.56 -10.56 -9.31
CA VAL A 233 -6.38 -9.10 -9.10
C VAL A 233 -5.19 -8.56 -9.89
N ILE A 234 -4.11 -9.33 -10.04
CA ILE A 234 -2.97 -8.98 -10.89
C ILE A 234 -3.38 -8.96 -12.37
N ASP A 235 -4.11 -9.98 -12.83
CA ASP A 235 -4.64 -10.04 -14.19
C ASP A 235 -5.68 -8.93 -14.47
N ALA A 236 -6.39 -8.46 -13.45
CA ALA A 236 -7.29 -7.30 -13.53
C ALA A 236 -6.54 -5.97 -13.67
N GLY A 237 -5.22 -5.96 -13.48
CA GLY A 237 -4.37 -4.78 -13.63
C GLY A 237 -4.30 -3.89 -12.38
N VAL A 238 -4.35 -4.48 -11.18
CA VAL A 238 -4.14 -3.71 -9.94
C VAL A 238 -2.78 -2.98 -9.98
N LEU A 239 -2.76 -1.69 -9.65
CA LEU A 239 -1.56 -0.86 -9.76
C LEU A 239 -0.60 -1.03 -8.58
N ALA A 240 -1.13 -1.36 -7.40
CA ALA A 240 -0.30 -1.59 -6.23
C ALA A 240 -0.70 -2.86 -5.46
N VAL A 241 0.27 -3.46 -4.78
CA VAL A 241 0.10 -4.57 -3.84
C VAL A 241 0.76 -4.21 -2.52
N MET A 242 0.09 -4.51 -1.41
CA MET A 242 0.61 -4.29 -0.07
C MET A 242 0.92 -5.65 0.59
N PRO A 243 2.21 -6.03 0.72
CA PRO A 243 2.60 -7.11 1.60
C PRO A 243 2.25 -6.77 3.04
N GLY A 244 1.56 -7.69 3.73
CA GLY A 244 1.28 -7.57 5.16
C GLY A 244 2.44 -8.03 6.03
N HIS A 245 2.31 -7.83 7.35
CA HIS A 245 3.24 -8.42 8.33
C HIS A 245 2.85 -9.87 8.63
N ILE A 246 2.76 -10.64 7.54
CA ILE A 246 2.29 -12.02 7.49
C ILE A 246 3.39 -12.91 6.94
N SER A 247 3.69 -14.00 7.60
CA SER A 247 4.59 -15.04 7.08
C SER A 247 3.82 -16.11 6.31
N LEU A 248 4.50 -16.77 5.37
CA LEU A 248 4.02 -17.95 4.62
C LEU A 248 5.07 -19.07 4.76
N PRO A 249 5.13 -19.73 5.94
CA PRO A 249 6.25 -20.59 6.32
C PRO A 249 6.51 -21.74 5.35
N ASP A 250 5.47 -22.33 4.77
CA ASP A 250 5.62 -23.45 3.82
C ASP A 250 6.40 -23.00 2.58
N TYR A 251 6.05 -21.86 2.00
CA TYR A 251 6.77 -21.28 0.86
C TYR A 251 8.20 -20.82 1.23
N GLN A 252 8.33 -20.24 2.41
CA GLN A 252 9.61 -19.69 2.86
C GLN A 252 10.63 -20.75 3.30
N GLY A 253 10.18 -22.00 3.52
CA GLY A 253 11.03 -23.10 3.96
C GLY A 253 11.14 -23.24 5.49
N PHE A 254 10.12 -22.77 6.21
CA PHE A 254 10.04 -22.78 7.68
C PHE A 254 8.88 -23.64 8.22
N SER A 255 8.38 -24.61 7.42
CA SER A 255 7.24 -25.45 7.83
C SER A 255 7.43 -26.16 9.17
N GLY A 256 8.68 -26.53 9.53
CA GLY A 256 9.03 -27.13 10.82
C GLY A 256 9.17 -26.13 11.98
N ASN A 257 9.25 -24.83 11.69
CA ASN A 257 9.36 -23.76 12.70
C ASN A 257 8.77 -22.44 12.18
N PRO A 258 7.44 -22.36 12.06
CA PRO A 258 6.74 -21.24 11.42
C PRO A 258 7.00 -19.88 12.07
N GLU A 259 7.29 -19.84 13.36
CA GLU A 259 7.58 -18.60 14.11
C GLU A 259 8.91 -17.94 13.70
N GLN A 260 9.77 -18.66 12.99
CA GLN A 260 11.03 -18.11 12.47
C GLN A 260 10.90 -17.56 11.05
N ALA A 261 9.75 -17.73 10.38
CA ALA A 261 9.52 -17.20 9.06
C ALA A 261 9.32 -15.67 9.14
N PRO A 262 10.15 -14.87 8.45
CA PRO A 262 10.00 -13.43 8.46
C PRO A 262 8.69 -13.01 7.79
N PRO A 263 8.07 -11.87 8.18
CA PRO A 263 6.88 -11.36 7.53
C PRO A 263 7.15 -11.01 6.07
N ALA A 264 6.12 -11.04 5.25
CA ALA A 264 6.20 -10.75 3.81
C ALA A 264 6.87 -9.39 3.53
N THR A 265 6.64 -8.39 4.37
CA THR A 265 7.28 -7.07 4.29
C THR A 265 8.81 -7.10 4.40
N LEU A 266 9.38 -8.16 4.95
CA LEU A 266 10.84 -8.35 5.11
C LEU A 266 11.36 -9.59 4.35
N SER A 267 10.54 -10.22 3.51
CA SER A 267 10.87 -11.47 2.83
C SER A 267 11.06 -11.31 1.32
N ARG A 268 12.30 -11.41 0.85
CA ARG A 268 12.59 -11.41 -0.59
C ARG A 268 11.91 -12.59 -1.32
N LYS A 269 11.82 -13.77 -0.67
CA LYS A 269 11.10 -14.92 -1.26
C LYS A 269 9.66 -14.55 -1.58
N ILE A 270 8.99 -13.83 -0.70
CA ILE A 270 7.59 -13.45 -0.88
C ILE A 270 7.44 -12.34 -1.91
N GLN A 271 8.22 -11.26 -1.83
CA GLN A 271 7.99 -10.09 -2.69
C GLN A 271 8.62 -10.25 -4.08
N GLU A 272 9.86 -10.74 -4.19
CA GLU A 272 10.52 -10.86 -5.49
C GLU A 272 10.15 -12.18 -6.17
N ILE A 273 10.23 -13.33 -5.46
CA ILE A 273 10.01 -14.62 -6.13
C ILE A 273 8.51 -14.88 -6.30
N LEU A 274 7.74 -14.98 -5.20
CA LEU A 274 6.33 -15.35 -5.31
C LEU A 274 5.49 -14.27 -6.02
N LEU A 275 5.62 -12.99 -5.60
CA LEU A 275 4.77 -11.92 -6.15
C LEU A 275 5.21 -11.49 -7.55
N ARG A 276 6.52 -11.20 -7.74
CA ARG A 276 6.96 -10.65 -9.03
C ARG A 276 7.28 -11.72 -10.08
N GLU A 277 8.02 -12.78 -9.71
CA GLU A 277 8.44 -13.79 -10.69
C GLU A 277 7.32 -14.81 -10.98
N GLU A 278 6.70 -15.41 -9.94
CA GLU A 278 5.71 -16.47 -10.15
C GLU A 278 4.32 -15.93 -10.49
N LEU A 279 3.83 -14.89 -9.78
CA LEU A 279 2.53 -14.27 -10.05
C LEU A 279 2.59 -13.18 -11.13
N GLY A 280 3.79 -12.69 -11.49
CA GLY A 280 4.00 -11.76 -12.60
C GLY A 280 3.64 -10.30 -12.30
N PHE A 281 3.56 -9.88 -11.03
CA PHE A 281 3.21 -8.52 -10.65
C PHE A 281 4.32 -7.52 -11.00
N GLN A 282 3.98 -6.45 -11.75
CA GLN A 282 4.92 -5.43 -12.20
C GLN A 282 4.68 -4.03 -11.60
N GLY A 283 3.59 -3.85 -10.88
CA GLY A 283 3.22 -2.56 -10.28
C GLY A 283 4.00 -2.21 -9.01
N VAL A 284 3.51 -1.24 -8.27
CA VAL A 284 4.11 -0.74 -7.03
C VAL A 284 3.88 -1.71 -5.88
N VAL A 285 4.94 -2.07 -5.16
CA VAL A 285 4.86 -2.78 -3.87
C VAL A 285 5.03 -1.75 -2.76
N VAL A 286 3.95 -1.51 -2.00
CA VAL A 286 3.95 -0.63 -0.82
C VAL A 286 3.89 -1.47 0.45
N SER A 287 4.77 -1.23 1.43
CA SER A 287 4.72 -1.97 2.70
C SER A 287 3.41 -1.70 3.43
N ASP A 288 3.00 -2.63 4.28
CA ASP A 288 2.02 -2.32 5.32
C ASP A 288 2.60 -1.34 6.35
N ALA A 289 1.77 -0.85 7.26
CA ALA A 289 2.11 0.16 8.24
C ALA A 289 3.32 -0.24 9.10
N THR A 290 4.43 0.44 8.89
CA THR A 290 5.74 0.06 9.45
C THR A 290 5.90 0.24 10.97
N PRO A 291 5.04 1.01 11.70
CA PRO A 291 5.03 1.02 13.15
C PRO A 291 4.41 -0.24 13.80
N MET A 292 3.71 -1.09 13.04
CA MET A 292 3.07 -2.30 13.58
C MET A 292 4.09 -3.30 14.14
N ILE A 293 3.75 -3.96 15.25
CA ILE A 293 4.66 -4.90 15.95
C ILE A 293 4.99 -6.11 15.08
N GLY A 294 4.09 -6.53 14.22
CA GLY A 294 4.34 -7.61 13.25
C GLY A 294 5.60 -7.39 12.39
N MET A 295 6.03 -6.13 12.21
CA MET A 295 7.29 -5.78 11.56
C MET A 295 8.37 -5.34 12.55
N THR A 296 8.00 -4.53 13.56
CA THR A 296 9.00 -3.89 14.43
C THR A 296 9.73 -4.86 15.33
N ALA A 297 9.14 -6.03 15.61
CA ALA A 297 9.76 -7.12 16.38
C ALA A 297 10.94 -7.79 15.64
N TRP A 298 11.05 -7.62 14.31
CA TRP A 298 12.06 -8.33 13.48
C TRP A 298 13.34 -7.54 13.26
N ALA A 299 13.26 -6.22 13.31
CA ALA A 299 14.43 -5.39 13.02
C ALA A 299 14.35 -4.03 13.74
N PRO A 300 15.51 -3.47 14.17
CA PRO A 300 15.56 -2.13 14.72
C PRO A 300 15.18 -1.08 13.68
N SER A 301 14.68 0.07 14.12
CA SER A 301 14.13 1.12 13.25
C SER A 301 15.08 1.57 12.14
N SER A 302 16.39 1.62 12.39
CA SER A 302 17.40 2.00 11.39
C SER A 302 17.60 0.97 10.28
N GLU A 303 17.22 -0.28 10.50
CA GLU A 303 17.42 -1.39 9.56
C GLU A 303 16.13 -1.76 8.81
N ARG A 304 14.96 -1.47 9.38
CA ARG A 304 13.67 -1.92 8.82
C ARG A 304 13.45 -1.45 7.38
N ILE A 305 13.67 -0.15 7.11
CA ILE A 305 13.49 0.37 5.75
C ILE A 305 14.48 -0.26 4.77
N ILE A 306 15.72 -0.50 5.20
CA ILE A 306 16.75 -1.13 4.37
C ILE A 306 16.36 -2.55 4.01
N GLN A 307 15.96 -3.35 5.01
CA GLN A 307 15.50 -4.72 4.81
C GLN A 307 14.22 -4.79 3.97
N ASN A 308 13.29 -3.85 4.16
CA ASN A 308 12.07 -3.76 3.38
C ASN A 308 12.36 -3.47 1.89
N ILE A 309 13.25 -2.53 1.57
CA ILE A 309 13.69 -2.27 0.20
C ILE A 309 14.42 -3.48 -0.40
N GLN A 310 15.28 -4.14 0.39
CA GLN A 310 15.98 -5.36 -0.03
C GLN A 310 15.04 -6.55 -0.24
N ALA A 311 13.92 -6.58 0.47
CA ALA A 311 12.88 -7.59 0.27
C ALA A 311 12.09 -7.41 -1.02
N GLY A 312 12.05 -6.21 -1.59
CA GLY A 312 11.35 -5.93 -2.85
C GLY A 312 10.35 -4.78 -2.83
N SER A 313 10.07 -4.17 -1.66
CA SER A 313 9.15 -3.04 -1.55
C SER A 313 9.67 -1.81 -2.31
N ASP A 314 8.78 -1.12 -3.00
CA ASP A 314 9.08 0.12 -3.70
C ASP A 314 8.78 1.36 -2.83
N VAL A 315 7.77 1.26 -1.95
CA VAL A 315 7.36 2.35 -1.06
C VAL A 315 7.26 1.87 0.39
N TYR A 316 7.85 2.63 1.29
CA TYR A 316 7.86 2.40 2.73
C TYR A 316 6.82 3.30 3.41
N LEU A 317 5.78 2.68 3.96
CA LEU A 317 4.62 3.36 4.53
C LEU A 317 4.86 3.79 5.98
N PHE A 318 4.53 5.04 6.33
CA PHE A 318 4.56 5.59 7.69
C PHE A 318 5.94 5.60 8.34
N GLY A 319 6.98 5.81 7.53
CA GLY A 319 8.33 6.01 8.02
C GLY A 319 8.56 7.42 8.56
N ASP A 320 9.69 7.59 9.28
CA ASP A 320 10.22 8.90 9.68
C ASP A 320 11.09 9.47 8.57
N SER A 321 10.68 10.57 7.95
CA SER A 321 11.36 11.13 6.77
C SER A 321 12.84 11.42 7.03
N ALA A 322 13.19 11.99 8.18
CA ALA A 322 14.57 12.40 8.47
C ALA A 322 15.49 11.19 8.72
N ARG A 323 15.02 10.26 9.55
CA ARG A 323 15.76 9.04 9.88
C ARG A 323 15.90 8.13 8.66
N ASP A 324 14.81 7.89 7.95
CA ASP A 324 14.75 6.88 6.91
C ASP A 324 15.45 7.35 5.64
N PHE A 325 15.33 8.65 5.30
CA PHE A 325 16.11 9.24 4.21
C PHE A 325 17.62 9.12 4.46
N LYS A 326 18.06 9.43 5.69
CA LYS A 326 19.46 9.28 6.10
C LYS A 326 19.91 7.81 6.03
N SER A 327 19.06 6.89 6.47
CA SER A 327 19.36 5.45 6.48
C SER A 327 19.50 4.90 5.06
N ILE A 328 18.60 5.27 4.14
CA ILE A 328 18.67 4.87 2.72
C ILE A 328 19.94 5.45 2.07
N ARG A 329 20.21 6.75 2.24
CA ARG A 329 21.42 7.37 1.69
C ARG A 329 22.70 6.66 2.15
N LYS A 330 22.76 6.36 3.46
CA LYS A 330 23.89 5.60 4.00
C LYS A 330 23.98 4.20 3.40
N ALA A 331 22.86 3.48 3.29
CA ALA A 331 22.85 2.14 2.71
C ALA A 331 23.29 2.12 1.23
N VAL A 332 22.95 3.16 0.46
CA VAL A 332 23.44 3.33 -0.91
C VAL A 332 24.94 3.60 -0.92
N SER A 333 25.43 4.54 -0.08
CA SER A 333 26.86 4.85 0.05
C SER A 333 27.70 3.64 0.49
N ASP A 334 27.15 2.80 1.36
CA ASP A 334 27.79 1.58 1.87
C ASP A 334 27.61 0.37 0.90
N HIS A 335 27.03 0.56 -0.28
CA HIS A 335 26.71 -0.49 -1.27
C HIS A 335 25.80 -1.61 -0.75
N ARG A 336 25.00 -1.37 0.29
CA ARG A 336 23.99 -2.31 0.80
C ARG A 336 22.72 -2.32 -0.06
N ILE A 337 22.42 -1.19 -0.71
CA ILE A 337 21.36 -1.04 -1.73
C ILE A 337 22.03 -0.41 -2.96
N SER A 338 21.79 -0.96 -4.13
CA SER A 338 22.30 -0.35 -5.36
C SER A 338 21.48 0.89 -5.76
N GLU A 339 22.12 1.86 -6.42
CA GLU A 339 21.43 3.01 -7.00
C GLU A 339 20.37 2.57 -8.02
N GLU A 340 20.65 1.51 -8.77
CA GLU A 340 19.72 0.94 -9.73
C GLU A 340 18.42 0.47 -9.03
N ARG A 341 18.53 -0.20 -7.86
CA ARG A 341 17.36 -0.63 -7.08
C ARG A 341 16.49 0.57 -6.67
N ILE A 342 17.11 1.67 -6.21
CA ILE A 342 16.40 2.90 -5.86
C ILE A 342 15.70 3.49 -7.09
N ARG A 343 16.42 3.60 -8.23
CA ARG A 343 15.87 4.12 -9.48
C ARG A 343 14.73 3.25 -10.02
N CYS A 344 14.86 1.92 -9.95
CA CYS A 344 13.77 1.01 -10.35
C CYS A 344 12.50 1.23 -9.53
N SER A 345 12.61 1.43 -8.21
CA SER A 345 11.46 1.75 -7.37
C SER A 345 10.85 3.11 -7.70
N ALA A 346 11.67 4.16 -7.79
CA ALA A 346 11.19 5.49 -8.15
C ALA A 346 10.48 5.48 -9.52
N ARG A 347 11.00 4.72 -10.49
CA ARG A 347 10.36 4.57 -11.82
C ARG A 347 8.98 3.91 -11.74
N ARG A 348 8.78 2.94 -10.85
CA ARG A 348 7.46 2.32 -10.67
C ARG A 348 6.45 3.26 -10.02
N VAL A 349 6.93 4.14 -9.17
CA VAL A 349 6.08 5.14 -8.50
C VAL A 349 5.64 6.24 -9.47
N LEU A 350 6.50 6.66 -10.41
CA LEU A 350 6.17 7.59 -11.50
C LEU A 350 5.16 7.00 -12.46
#